data_ae0ff0a08e012cc1d0b08ec6529c03ab
#
_entry.id   ae0ff0a08e012cc1d0b08ec6529c03ab
#
_cell.length_a   1.000
_cell.length_b   1.000
_cell.length_c   1.000
_cell.angle_alpha   90.00
_cell.angle_beta   90.00
_cell.angle_gamma   90.00
#
_symmetry.space_group_name_H-M   'P 1'
#
loop_
_entity.id
_entity.type
_entity.pdbx_description
1 polymer ?
#
loop_
_entity_poly.entity_id
_entity_poly.type
_entity_poly.pdbx_seq_one_letter_code
_entity_poly.pdbx_strand_id
1 'polypeptide(L)'
;MEHDKRTITAMVTGMVIGAVLVSEAAAGIVAEPTWQKIYVDGRQVSMTAYNIAGNNYVRLRDIGQQVGFNVYWSDGVQIDTDAPYTGASPVQEVSFQPTDVKIREEMSQRINKVRRKYGVPELAVNQSLMDAAQECSSDLYTHHNNRAECETVAASGYPHGFGSNLTVFTVTDLERISEKAVANWENSPGHLATMIDPNGDAVGVGVTIANGRAFCYMFVGNPTAHNPYA
;
A
#
# COMPACT_ATOMS: atom_id res chain seq x y z
N MET A 1 -27.71 68.04 32.20
CA MET A 1 -28.20 66.87 31.46
C MET A 1 -27.59 66.83 30.05
N GLU A 2 -26.26 66.88 29.96
CA GLU A 2 -25.57 67.00 28.65
C GLU A 2 -24.35 66.04 28.49
N HIS A 3 -24.22 65.09 29.41
CA HIS A 3 -23.10 64.11 29.39
C HIS A 3 -23.40 62.77 28.72
N ASP A 4 -24.68 62.55 28.34
CA ASP A 4 -25.08 61.20 27.87
C ASP A 4 -25.04 60.99 26.35
N LYS A 5 -25.03 62.08 25.59
CA LYS A 5 -25.03 61.97 24.11
C LYS A 5 -23.63 61.74 23.47
N ARG A 6 -22.57 62.09 24.17
CA ARG A 6 -21.20 61.89 23.60
C ARG A 6 -20.67 60.47 23.78
N THR A 7 -21.10 59.81 24.82
CA THR A 7 -20.66 58.41 25.11
C THR A 7 -21.30 57.39 24.16
N ILE A 8 -22.58 57.63 23.77
CA ILE A 8 -23.31 56.75 22.86
C ILE A 8 -22.77 56.87 21.44
N THR A 9 -22.39 58.08 20.99
CA THR A 9 -21.84 58.27 19.64
C THR A 9 -20.45 57.68 19.49
N ALA A 10 -19.62 57.71 20.54
CA ALA A 10 -18.32 57.08 20.53
C ALA A 10 -18.40 55.54 20.50
N MET A 11 -19.40 54.94 21.19
CA MET A 11 -19.60 53.50 21.23
C MET A 11 -20.14 52.95 19.90
N VAL A 12 -21.00 53.68 19.22
CA VAL A 12 -21.53 53.29 17.91
C VAL A 12 -20.48 53.41 16.79
N THR A 13 -19.63 54.43 16.87
CA THR A 13 -18.53 54.60 15.88
C THR A 13 -17.44 53.56 16.11
N GLY A 14 -17.14 53.17 17.34
CA GLY A 14 -16.18 52.09 17.62
C GLY A 14 -16.65 50.71 17.19
N MET A 15 -17.95 50.41 17.24
CA MET A 15 -18.52 49.13 16.81
C MET A 15 -18.55 48.99 15.27
N VAL A 16 -18.72 50.07 14.54
CA VAL A 16 -18.74 50.03 13.06
C VAL A 16 -17.33 49.87 12.48
N ILE A 17 -16.31 50.40 13.15
CA ILE A 17 -14.92 50.25 12.68
C ILE A 17 -14.35 48.86 13.06
N GLY A 18 -14.80 48.24 14.13
CA GLY A 18 -14.42 46.89 14.51
C GLY A 18 -14.97 45.76 13.59
N ALA A 19 -16.09 46.05 12.91
CA ALA A 19 -16.74 45.07 12.03
C ALA A 19 -16.18 45.02 10.60
N VAL A 20 -15.33 45.96 10.19
CA VAL A 20 -14.78 46.03 8.84
C VAL A 20 -13.40 45.37 8.72
N LEU A 21 -12.80 44.90 9.81
CA LEU A 21 -11.46 44.28 9.80
C LEU A 21 -11.47 42.76 9.92
N VAL A 22 -12.60 42.10 9.73
CA VAL A 22 -12.67 40.63 9.76
C VAL A 22 -13.39 40.13 8.53
N SER A 23 -12.79 40.19 7.37
CA SER A 23 -13.10 39.25 6.29
C SER A 23 -12.16 39.41 5.09
N GLU A 24 -10.89 39.09 5.28
CA GLU A 24 -10.23 38.33 4.24
C GLU A 24 -10.34 36.86 4.65
N ALA A 25 -11.56 36.35 4.78
CA ALA A 25 -11.79 34.94 4.59
C ALA A 25 -11.37 34.66 3.16
N ALA A 26 -10.30 33.86 3.00
CA ALA A 26 -9.95 33.33 1.68
C ALA A 26 -11.25 32.89 1.03
N ALA A 27 -11.62 33.50 -0.10
CA ALA A 27 -12.81 33.14 -0.85
C ALA A 27 -12.60 31.69 -1.28
N GLY A 28 -13.13 30.77 -0.49
CA GLY A 28 -13.09 29.35 -0.80
C GLY A 28 -13.77 29.13 -2.15
N ILE A 29 -13.27 28.18 -2.92
CA ILE A 29 -13.94 27.76 -4.16
C ILE A 29 -15.34 27.26 -3.76
N VAL A 30 -16.39 27.98 -4.21
CA VAL A 30 -17.76 27.58 -3.96
C VAL A 30 -18.17 26.56 -5.03
N ALA A 31 -18.52 25.36 -4.58
CA ALA A 31 -19.07 24.30 -5.42
C ALA A 31 -20.59 24.27 -5.24
N GLU A 32 -21.34 24.64 -6.25
CA GLU A 32 -22.81 24.64 -6.23
C GLU A 32 -23.34 23.38 -6.93
N PRO A 33 -24.29 22.62 -6.30
CA PRO A 33 -24.94 21.51 -7.00
C PRO A 33 -25.57 21.97 -8.32
N THR A 34 -25.35 21.20 -9.37
CA THR A 34 -26.02 21.48 -10.66
C THR A 34 -27.16 20.48 -10.89
N TRP A 35 -28.25 20.98 -11.43
CA TRP A 35 -29.45 20.21 -11.81
C TRP A 35 -29.50 19.90 -13.31
N GLN A 36 -28.39 20.10 -14.01
CA GLN A 36 -28.31 19.83 -15.44
C GLN A 36 -28.41 18.32 -15.69
N LYS A 37 -29.16 17.97 -16.75
CA LYS A 37 -29.26 16.58 -17.17
C LYS A 37 -27.93 16.13 -17.77
N ILE A 38 -27.45 14.97 -17.33
CA ILE A 38 -26.21 14.35 -17.83
C ILE A 38 -26.60 13.15 -18.68
N TYR A 39 -25.94 13.02 -19.83
CA TYR A 39 -26.16 11.91 -20.76
C TYR A 39 -24.85 11.21 -21.02
N VAL A 40 -24.89 9.88 -21.00
CA VAL A 40 -23.80 9.00 -21.43
C VAL A 40 -24.34 8.19 -22.61
N ASP A 41 -23.70 8.26 -23.76
CA ASP A 41 -24.12 7.60 -25.01
C ASP A 41 -25.63 7.83 -25.36
N GLY A 42 -26.09 9.05 -25.13
CA GLY A 42 -27.47 9.44 -25.40
C GLY A 42 -28.50 8.99 -24.37
N ARG A 43 -28.10 8.29 -23.32
CA ARG A 43 -28.94 7.86 -22.20
C ARG A 43 -28.78 8.82 -21.03
N GLN A 44 -29.90 9.32 -20.49
CA GLN A 44 -29.85 10.14 -19.29
C GLN A 44 -29.43 9.29 -18.10
N VAL A 45 -28.41 9.78 -17.34
CA VAL A 45 -27.88 9.12 -16.13
C VAL A 45 -28.04 10.08 -14.95
N SER A 46 -28.14 9.47 -13.75
CA SER A 46 -28.18 10.23 -12.49
C SER A 46 -26.78 10.22 -11.88
N MET A 47 -26.17 11.40 -11.81
CA MET A 47 -24.87 11.60 -11.17
C MET A 47 -24.90 12.90 -10.35
N THR A 48 -24.12 12.91 -9.27
CA THR A 48 -23.91 14.15 -8.51
C THR A 48 -22.93 15.04 -9.28
N ALA A 49 -23.35 16.22 -9.66
CA ALA A 49 -22.53 17.19 -10.35
C ALA A 49 -22.55 18.55 -9.65
N TYR A 50 -21.48 19.31 -9.80
CA TYR A 50 -21.30 20.62 -9.21
C TYR A 50 -20.88 21.61 -10.28
N ASN A 51 -21.29 22.85 -10.14
CA ASN A 51 -20.76 23.99 -10.91
C ASN A 51 -19.67 24.67 -10.06
N ILE A 52 -18.50 24.81 -10.62
CA ILE A 52 -17.39 25.53 -10.01
C ILE A 52 -16.82 26.47 -11.04
N ALA A 53 -16.89 27.77 -10.77
CA ALA A 53 -16.40 28.81 -11.67
C ALA A 53 -16.92 28.66 -13.13
N GLY A 54 -18.21 28.33 -13.30
CA GLY A 54 -18.84 28.17 -14.60
C GLY A 54 -18.64 26.83 -15.30
N ASN A 55 -17.88 25.89 -14.68
CA ASN A 55 -17.63 24.57 -15.23
C ASN A 55 -18.36 23.49 -14.43
N ASN A 56 -18.83 22.45 -15.12
CA ASN A 56 -19.49 21.32 -14.49
C ASN A 56 -18.46 20.25 -14.12
N TYR A 57 -18.49 19.82 -12.85
CA TYR A 57 -17.64 18.76 -12.30
C TYR A 57 -18.52 17.60 -11.87
N VAL A 58 -18.05 16.40 -12.16
CA VAL A 58 -18.66 15.15 -11.71
C VAL A 58 -17.60 14.30 -11.03
N ARG A 59 -18.03 13.42 -10.13
CA ARG A 59 -17.07 12.49 -9.51
C ARG A 59 -16.58 11.49 -10.54
N LEU A 60 -15.27 11.32 -10.62
CA LEU A 60 -14.64 10.38 -11.54
C LEU A 60 -15.18 8.94 -11.40
N ARG A 61 -15.48 8.52 -10.17
CA ARG A 61 -16.10 7.21 -9.90
C ARG A 61 -17.48 7.05 -10.51
N ASP A 62 -18.29 8.11 -10.51
CA ASP A 62 -19.63 8.07 -11.09
C ASP A 62 -19.53 7.90 -12.61
N ILE A 63 -18.56 8.57 -13.25
CA ILE A 63 -18.27 8.38 -14.67
C ILE A 63 -17.78 6.95 -14.93
N GLY A 64 -16.80 6.45 -14.14
CA GLY A 64 -16.29 5.10 -14.28
C GLY A 64 -17.39 4.04 -14.20
N GLN A 65 -18.32 4.20 -13.25
CA GLN A 65 -19.46 3.31 -13.09
C GLN A 65 -20.42 3.32 -14.30
N GLN A 66 -20.64 4.48 -14.92
CA GLN A 66 -21.57 4.61 -16.05
C GLN A 66 -20.97 4.18 -17.39
N VAL A 67 -19.69 4.44 -17.57
CA VAL A 67 -18.96 4.16 -18.82
C VAL A 67 -18.31 2.75 -18.80
N GLY A 68 -18.04 2.21 -17.61
CA GLY A 68 -17.54 0.82 -17.46
C GLY A 68 -16.03 0.69 -17.28
N PHE A 69 -15.36 1.74 -16.79
CA PHE A 69 -13.94 1.65 -16.41
C PHE A 69 -13.75 1.71 -14.88
N ASN A 70 -12.67 1.13 -14.37
CA ASN A 70 -12.42 1.10 -12.93
C ASN A 70 -11.73 2.37 -12.44
N VAL A 71 -12.13 2.84 -11.25
CA VAL A 71 -11.51 3.96 -10.54
C VAL A 71 -11.32 3.57 -9.09
N TYR A 72 -10.07 3.50 -8.65
CA TYR A 72 -9.71 3.11 -7.29
C TYR A 72 -8.54 3.94 -6.75
N TRP A 73 -8.25 3.78 -5.48
CA TRP A 73 -7.11 4.41 -4.83
C TRP A 73 -6.00 3.38 -4.56
N SER A 74 -4.78 3.66 -5.03
CA SER A 74 -3.56 2.93 -4.71
C SER A 74 -2.38 3.88 -4.91
N ASP A 75 -1.85 4.42 -3.82
CA ASP A 75 -0.81 5.47 -3.85
C ASP A 75 -1.16 6.66 -4.77
N GLY A 76 -2.46 6.89 -4.96
CA GLY A 76 -3.03 7.90 -5.86
C GLY A 76 -4.34 7.41 -6.49
N VAL A 77 -5.00 8.32 -7.22
CA VAL A 77 -6.18 7.95 -8.01
C VAL A 77 -5.74 7.18 -9.25
N GLN A 78 -6.19 5.94 -9.36
CA GLN A 78 -5.96 5.08 -10.51
C GLN A 78 -7.21 5.05 -11.38
N ILE A 79 -7.02 5.11 -12.70
CA ILE A 79 -8.06 4.95 -13.73
C ILE A 79 -7.61 3.79 -14.61
N ASP A 80 -8.36 2.69 -14.56
CA ASP A 80 -8.12 1.52 -15.38
C ASP A 80 -9.25 1.40 -16.41
N THR A 81 -8.94 1.76 -17.65
CA THR A 81 -9.91 1.79 -18.75
C THR A 81 -10.23 0.42 -19.30
N ASP A 82 -9.42 -0.58 -18.99
CA ASP A 82 -9.54 -1.96 -19.50
C ASP A 82 -10.26 -2.89 -18.50
N ALA A 83 -10.53 -2.41 -17.28
CA ALA A 83 -11.22 -3.17 -16.24
C ALA A 83 -12.63 -2.59 -15.95
N PRO A 84 -13.64 -3.44 -15.73
CA PRO A 84 -14.97 -2.98 -15.34
C PRO A 84 -14.94 -2.29 -13.98
N TYR A 85 -15.86 -1.36 -13.75
CA TYR A 85 -15.94 -0.64 -12.50
C TYR A 85 -16.23 -1.57 -11.31
N THR A 86 -15.33 -1.60 -10.35
CA THR A 86 -15.48 -2.27 -9.06
C THR A 86 -15.35 -1.30 -7.89
N GLY A 87 -14.72 -0.14 -8.11
CA GLY A 87 -14.39 0.83 -7.07
C GLY A 87 -13.26 0.38 -6.13
N ALA A 88 -12.69 -0.76 -6.40
CA ALA A 88 -11.59 -1.35 -5.65
C ALA A 88 -10.37 -1.57 -6.56
N SER A 89 -9.19 -1.56 -5.97
CA SER A 89 -7.98 -2.02 -6.66
C SER A 89 -8.22 -3.42 -7.21
N PRO A 90 -7.82 -3.71 -8.46
CA PRO A 90 -7.87 -5.08 -8.94
C PRO A 90 -7.11 -5.95 -7.94
N VAL A 91 -7.80 -6.95 -7.40
CA VAL A 91 -7.11 -8.03 -6.73
C VAL A 91 -6.26 -8.67 -7.81
N GLN A 92 -4.94 -8.47 -7.77
CA GLN A 92 -4.06 -9.31 -8.56
C GLN A 92 -4.28 -10.71 -8.01
N GLU A 93 -5.07 -11.52 -8.73
CA GLU A 93 -4.97 -12.96 -8.55
C GLU A 93 -3.52 -13.29 -8.88
N VAL A 94 -2.73 -13.48 -7.84
CA VAL A 94 -1.38 -14.00 -7.97
C VAL A 94 -1.57 -15.44 -8.44
N SER A 95 -1.68 -15.62 -9.75
CA SER A 95 -1.68 -16.95 -10.34
C SER A 95 -0.29 -17.49 -10.08
N PHE A 96 -0.17 -18.36 -9.07
CA PHE A 96 1.05 -19.10 -8.79
C PHE A 96 1.42 -19.89 -10.03
N GLN A 97 2.38 -19.38 -10.79
CA GLN A 97 2.93 -20.12 -11.90
C GLN A 97 3.75 -21.28 -11.34
N PRO A 98 3.76 -22.46 -11.95
CA PRO A 98 4.60 -23.59 -11.51
C PRO A 98 6.05 -23.19 -11.27
N THR A 99 6.55 -22.21 -12.00
CA THR A 99 7.89 -21.64 -11.86
C THR A 99 8.10 -20.97 -10.50
N ASP A 100 7.10 -20.23 -9.99
CA ASP A 100 7.22 -19.51 -8.72
C ASP A 100 7.26 -20.48 -7.54
N VAL A 101 6.48 -21.55 -7.59
CA VAL A 101 6.50 -22.62 -6.58
C VAL A 101 7.88 -23.26 -6.52
N LYS A 102 8.46 -23.63 -7.67
CA LYS A 102 9.80 -24.21 -7.76
C LYS A 102 10.88 -23.28 -7.19
N ILE A 103 10.83 -21.99 -7.57
CA ILE A 103 11.78 -20.99 -7.09
C ILE A 103 11.71 -20.87 -5.55
N ARG A 104 10.51 -20.84 -4.97
CA ARG A 104 10.31 -20.73 -3.51
C ARG A 104 10.81 -21.98 -2.77
N GLU A 105 10.57 -23.17 -3.30
CA GLU A 105 11.13 -24.42 -2.75
C GLU A 105 12.65 -24.40 -2.75
N GLU A 106 13.27 -24.03 -3.86
CA GLU A 106 14.72 -23.91 -3.99
C GLU A 106 15.30 -22.84 -3.05
N MET A 107 14.61 -21.68 -2.89
CA MET A 107 15.05 -20.66 -1.93
C MET A 107 15.11 -21.21 -0.51
N SER A 108 14.04 -21.90 -0.07
CA SER A 108 14.00 -22.52 1.27
C SER A 108 15.11 -23.54 1.49
N GLN A 109 15.38 -24.38 0.50
CA GLN A 109 16.48 -25.35 0.55
C GLN A 109 17.87 -24.67 0.60
N ARG A 110 18.06 -23.60 -0.19
CA ARG A 110 19.32 -22.83 -0.19
C ARG A 110 19.55 -22.09 1.12
N ILE A 111 18.48 -21.51 1.73
CA ILE A 111 18.54 -20.89 3.06
C ILE A 111 19.02 -21.92 4.09
N ASN A 112 18.43 -23.10 4.11
CA ASN A 112 18.86 -24.18 5.01
C ASN A 112 20.29 -24.66 4.73
N LYS A 113 20.74 -24.65 3.47
CA LYS A 113 22.15 -24.90 3.14
C LYS A 113 23.07 -23.84 3.75
N VAL A 114 22.72 -22.56 3.72
CA VAL A 114 23.48 -21.49 4.38
C VAL A 114 23.47 -21.71 5.89
N ARG A 115 22.33 -22.00 6.50
CA ARG A 115 22.22 -22.26 7.94
C ARG A 115 23.15 -23.40 8.39
N ARG A 116 23.19 -24.53 7.64
CA ARG A 116 24.14 -25.62 7.89
C ARG A 116 25.60 -25.15 7.83
N LYS A 117 25.94 -24.32 6.82
CA LYS A 117 27.28 -23.74 6.65
C LYS A 117 27.72 -22.94 7.90
N TYR A 118 26.77 -22.24 8.53
CA TYR A 118 27.03 -21.42 9.73
C TYR A 118 26.74 -22.17 11.05
N GLY A 119 26.45 -23.47 11.00
CA GLY A 119 26.32 -24.32 12.19
C GLY A 119 25.03 -24.07 13.00
N VAL A 120 24.01 -23.49 12.40
CA VAL A 120 22.70 -23.30 13.05
C VAL A 120 21.66 -24.30 12.53
N PRO A 121 20.64 -24.66 13.34
CA PRO A 121 19.59 -25.60 12.91
C PRO A 121 18.84 -25.14 11.66
N GLU A 122 18.38 -26.09 10.86
CA GLU A 122 17.50 -25.82 9.71
C GLU A 122 16.14 -25.29 10.17
N LEU A 123 15.52 -24.49 9.32
CA LEU A 123 14.18 -23.95 9.51
C LEU A 123 13.16 -24.89 8.87
N ALA A 124 12.04 -25.11 9.54
CA ALA A 124 10.87 -25.75 8.95
C ALA A 124 10.15 -24.76 8.02
N VAL A 125 9.67 -25.23 6.86
CA VAL A 125 8.80 -24.40 6.01
C VAL A 125 7.47 -24.22 6.72
N ASN A 126 7.04 -22.97 6.89
CA ASN A 126 5.75 -22.60 7.50
C ASN A 126 4.84 -21.95 6.48
N GLN A 127 3.65 -22.50 6.28
CA GLN A 127 2.74 -22.06 5.23
C GLN A 127 2.26 -20.62 5.44
N SER A 128 1.93 -20.22 6.66
CA SER A 128 1.52 -18.84 6.97
C SER A 128 2.62 -17.83 6.61
N LEU A 129 3.88 -18.14 6.92
CA LEU A 129 5.02 -17.32 6.52
C LEU A 129 5.27 -17.35 5.01
N MET A 130 5.02 -18.49 4.34
CA MET A 130 5.10 -18.60 2.88
C MET A 130 4.06 -17.71 2.19
N ASP A 131 2.84 -17.69 2.70
CA ASP A 131 1.74 -16.89 2.17
C ASP A 131 2.01 -15.39 2.40
N ALA A 132 2.42 -15.01 3.61
CA ALA A 132 2.80 -13.65 3.93
C ALA A 132 3.98 -13.13 3.09
N ALA A 133 5.02 -13.94 2.91
CA ALA A 133 6.17 -13.55 2.08
C ALA A 133 5.79 -13.39 0.61
N GLN A 134 4.87 -14.23 0.12
CA GLN A 134 4.37 -14.11 -1.25
C GLN A 134 3.52 -12.85 -1.43
N GLU A 135 2.65 -12.53 -0.49
CA GLU A 135 1.86 -11.30 -0.50
C GLU A 135 2.77 -10.06 -0.49
N CYS A 136 3.73 -9.98 0.44
CA CYS A 136 4.70 -8.88 0.48
C CYS A 136 5.54 -8.77 -0.79
N SER A 137 5.87 -9.87 -1.46
CA SER A 137 6.59 -9.82 -2.74
C SER A 137 5.74 -9.23 -3.87
N SER A 138 4.41 -9.44 -3.82
CA SER A 138 3.46 -8.94 -4.83
C SER A 138 3.20 -7.44 -4.74
N ASP A 139 3.49 -6.81 -3.60
CA ASP A 139 3.43 -5.35 -3.42
C ASP A 139 4.54 -4.60 -4.18
N LEU A 140 5.54 -5.31 -4.69
CA LEU A 140 6.65 -4.78 -5.49
C LEU A 140 7.49 -3.71 -4.78
N TYR A 141 7.52 -3.69 -3.46
CA TYR A 141 8.36 -2.76 -2.70
C TYR A 141 9.84 -3.02 -2.93
N THR A 142 10.62 -1.96 -2.97
CA THR A 142 12.08 -1.99 -3.09
C THR A 142 12.79 -1.72 -1.76
N HIS A 143 12.04 -1.54 -0.70
CA HIS A 143 12.50 -1.29 0.67
C HIS A 143 11.51 -1.94 1.65
N HIS A 144 11.97 -2.23 2.87
CA HIS A 144 11.12 -2.78 3.91
C HIS A 144 10.01 -1.81 4.31
N ASN A 145 8.79 -2.32 4.38
CA ASN A 145 7.66 -1.65 5.04
C ASN A 145 7.31 -2.44 6.30
N ASN A 146 8.03 -2.17 7.38
CA ASN A 146 7.95 -2.94 8.63
C ASN A 146 6.53 -3.09 9.15
N ARG A 147 5.70 -2.04 9.03
CA ARG A 147 4.31 -2.11 9.47
C ARG A 147 3.49 -3.04 8.60
N ALA A 148 3.54 -2.89 7.29
CA ALA A 148 2.81 -3.74 6.36
C ALA A 148 3.26 -5.21 6.49
N GLU A 149 4.57 -5.46 6.61
CA GLU A 149 5.11 -6.82 6.82
C GLU A 149 4.55 -7.44 8.11
N CYS A 150 4.51 -6.70 9.23
CA CYS A 150 3.94 -7.18 10.49
C CYS A 150 2.44 -7.46 10.40
N GLU A 151 1.67 -6.56 9.76
CA GLU A 151 0.23 -6.72 9.55
C GLU A 151 -0.06 -7.93 8.64
N THR A 152 0.69 -8.12 7.55
CA THR A 152 0.54 -9.25 6.62
C THR A 152 0.89 -10.58 7.30
N VAL A 153 1.98 -10.63 8.06
CA VAL A 153 2.35 -11.85 8.80
C VAL A 153 1.30 -12.21 9.86
N ALA A 154 0.74 -11.22 10.57
CA ALA A 154 -0.35 -11.46 11.51
C ALA A 154 -1.62 -11.97 10.79
N ALA A 155 -1.99 -11.32 9.67
CA ALA A 155 -3.16 -11.70 8.87
C ALA A 155 -3.06 -13.12 8.29
N SER A 156 -1.84 -13.60 7.98
CA SER A 156 -1.60 -14.98 7.54
C SER A 156 -1.78 -16.03 8.64
N GLY A 157 -1.93 -15.60 9.89
CA GLY A 157 -2.11 -16.47 11.05
C GLY A 157 -0.81 -16.97 11.69
N TYR A 158 0.34 -16.38 11.37
CA TYR A 158 1.58 -16.68 12.10
C TYR A 158 1.60 -15.91 13.44
N PRO A 159 1.67 -16.59 14.61
CA PRO A 159 1.35 -15.95 15.89
C PRO A 159 2.55 -15.31 16.60
N HIS A 160 3.75 -15.35 15.99
CA HIS A 160 4.98 -14.91 16.64
C HIS A 160 5.68 -13.79 15.87
N GLY A 161 6.74 -13.24 16.43
CA GLY A 161 7.63 -12.33 15.73
C GLY A 161 8.48 -13.03 14.67
N PHE A 162 9.15 -12.23 13.85
CA PHE A 162 9.95 -12.72 12.74
C PHE A 162 11.07 -11.72 12.37
N GLY A 163 12.10 -12.22 11.69
CA GLY A 163 13.04 -11.39 10.95
C GLY A 163 12.69 -11.38 9.47
N SER A 164 12.96 -10.27 8.79
CA SER A 164 12.60 -10.06 7.39
C SER A 164 13.81 -9.72 6.53
N ASN A 165 13.90 -10.33 5.35
CA ASN A 165 14.85 -9.97 4.30
C ASN A 165 14.13 -9.70 2.99
N LEU A 166 14.55 -8.64 2.29
CA LEU A 166 14.09 -8.27 0.97
C LEU A 166 15.27 -8.11 0.02
N THR A 167 15.15 -8.61 -1.21
CA THR A 167 16.06 -8.28 -2.31
C THR A 167 15.31 -8.11 -3.61
N VAL A 168 15.73 -7.13 -4.40
CA VAL A 168 15.15 -6.84 -5.72
C VAL A 168 16.27 -6.74 -6.75
N PHE A 169 16.14 -7.46 -7.87
CA PHE A 169 17.17 -7.45 -8.92
C PHE A 169 16.57 -7.72 -10.31
N THR A 170 17.29 -7.33 -11.35
CA THR A 170 16.92 -7.61 -12.75
C THR A 170 17.05 -9.11 -13.03
N VAL A 171 16.01 -9.69 -13.62
CA VAL A 171 15.98 -11.09 -14.03
C VAL A 171 16.64 -11.23 -15.40
N THR A 172 17.69 -12.02 -15.46
CA THR A 172 18.36 -12.41 -16.70
C THR A 172 18.19 -13.91 -17.00
N ASP A 173 17.88 -14.69 -15.97
CA ASP A 173 17.68 -16.12 -16.03
C ASP A 173 16.76 -16.55 -14.89
N LEU A 174 15.63 -17.16 -15.23
CA LEU A 174 14.62 -17.62 -14.27
C LEU A 174 15.13 -18.72 -13.34
N GLU A 175 15.97 -19.62 -13.86
CA GLU A 175 16.54 -20.76 -13.12
C GLU A 175 17.54 -20.31 -12.04
N ARG A 176 18.00 -19.05 -12.11
CA ARG A 176 18.99 -18.52 -11.16
C ARG A 176 18.41 -17.56 -10.11
N ILE A 177 17.10 -17.36 -10.10
CA ILE A 177 16.48 -16.40 -9.16
C ILE A 177 16.72 -16.83 -7.72
N SER A 178 16.47 -18.11 -7.39
CA SER A 178 16.67 -18.65 -6.05
C SER A 178 18.13 -18.54 -5.56
N GLU A 179 19.09 -18.83 -6.45
CA GLU A 179 20.52 -18.69 -6.17
C GLU A 179 20.87 -17.22 -5.88
N LYS A 180 20.44 -16.31 -6.76
CA LYS A 180 20.78 -14.90 -6.67
C LYS A 180 20.16 -14.23 -5.45
N ALA A 181 18.90 -14.54 -5.13
CA ALA A 181 18.23 -14.01 -3.94
C ALA A 181 18.98 -14.40 -2.66
N VAL A 182 19.26 -15.69 -2.48
CA VAL A 182 19.94 -16.18 -1.28
C VAL A 182 21.38 -15.68 -1.20
N ALA A 183 22.10 -15.60 -2.32
CA ALA A 183 23.45 -15.03 -2.37
C ALA A 183 23.47 -13.54 -1.99
N ASN A 184 22.48 -12.74 -2.44
CA ASN A 184 22.37 -11.35 -2.05
C ASN A 184 22.19 -11.19 -0.54
N TRP A 185 21.37 -12.05 0.08
CA TRP A 185 21.18 -12.04 1.52
C TRP A 185 22.42 -12.55 2.28
N GLU A 186 23.07 -13.61 1.81
CA GLU A 186 24.28 -14.14 2.43
C GLU A 186 25.42 -13.12 2.41
N ASN A 187 25.56 -12.33 1.35
CA ASN A 187 26.59 -11.31 1.21
C ASN A 187 26.29 -9.98 1.92
N SER A 188 25.14 -9.83 2.55
CA SER A 188 24.73 -8.65 3.31
C SER A 188 24.74 -8.97 4.81
N PRO A 189 25.56 -8.33 5.63
CA PRO A 189 25.69 -8.69 7.06
C PRO A 189 24.37 -8.68 7.83
N GLY A 190 23.49 -7.70 7.60
CA GLY A 190 22.17 -7.60 8.25
C GLY A 190 21.24 -8.73 7.80
N HIS A 191 21.17 -8.99 6.51
CA HIS A 191 20.36 -10.06 5.96
C HIS A 191 20.86 -11.45 6.35
N LEU A 192 22.19 -11.63 6.39
CA LEU A 192 22.80 -12.87 6.86
C LEU A 192 22.44 -13.11 8.32
N ALA A 193 22.52 -12.09 9.19
CA ALA A 193 22.15 -12.22 10.60
C ALA A 193 20.71 -12.71 10.78
N THR A 194 19.76 -12.16 10.00
CA THR A 194 18.38 -12.65 9.96
C THR A 194 18.29 -14.10 9.51
N MET A 195 19.00 -14.45 8.43
CA MET A 195 18.95 -15.80 7.84
C MET A 195 19.49 -16.87 8.77
N ILE A 196 20.49 -16.54 9.60
CA ILE A 196 21.14 -17.48 10.54
C ILE A 196 20.77 -17.22 12.01
N ASP A 197 19.65 -16.50 12.28
CA ASP A 197 19.16 -16.30 13.66
C ASP A 197 19.01 -17.67 14.34
N PRO A 198 19.71 -17.93 15.44
CA PRO A 198 19.65 -19.22 16.14
C PRO A 198 18.29 -19.44 16.84
N ASN A 199 17.52 -18.38 17.08
CA ASN A 199 16.18 -18.45 17.67
C ASN A 199 15.09 -18.71 16.63
N GLY A 200 15.42 -18.66 15.34
CA GLY A 200 14.49 -18.97 14.26
C GLY A 200 14.24 -20.48 14.15
N ASP A 201 12.97 -20.85 13.96
CA ASP A 201 12.53 -22.24 13.78
C ASP A 201 11.77 -22.47 12.48
N ALA A 202 11.27 -21.42 11.88
CA ALA A 202 10.41 -21.47 10.69
C ALA A 202 10.88 -20.50 9.59
N VAL A 203 10.59 -20.85 8.33
CA VAL A 203 10.86 -19.98 7.18
C VAL A 203 9.68 -19.90 6.25
N GLY A 204 9.43 -18.69 5.72
CA GLY A 204 8.59 -18.46 4.57
C GLY A 204 9.34 -17.62 3.55
N VAL A 205 9.11 -17.90 2.27
CA VAL A 205 9.71 -17.16 1.15
C VAL A 205 8.66 -16.84 0.09
N GLY A 206 8.78 -15.65 -0.50
CA GLY A 206 7.94 -15.18 -1.58
C GLY A 206 8.78 -14.69 -2.76
N VAL A 207 8.25 -14.83 -3.97
CA VAL A 207 8.86 -14.29 -5.19
C VAL A 207 7.79 -13.81 -6.14
N THR A 208 7.94 -12.58 -6.60
CA THR A 208 7.14 -12.00 -7.68
C THR A 208 8.06 -11.48 -8.77
N ILE A 209 7.76 -11.84 -10.02
CA ILE A 209 8.52 -11.37 -11.19
C ILE A 209 7.64 -10.36 -11.91
N ALA A 210 8.06 -9.11 -11.91
CA ALA A 210 7.35 -8.03 -12.55
C ALA A 210 8.33 -7.06 -13.22
N ASN A 211 7.97 -6.55 -14.39
CA ASN A 211 8.75 -5.56 -15.14
C ASN A 211 10.23 -5.93 -15.31
N GLY A 212 10.52 -7.22 -15.57
CA GLY A 212 11.88 -7.74 -15.75
C GLY A 212 12.71 -7.81 -14.46
N ARG A 213 12.08 -7.67 -13.29
CA ARG A 213 12.71 -7.74 -11.97
C ARG A 213 12.10 -8.84 -11.12
N ALA A 214 12.89 -9.46 -10.26
CA ALA A 214 12.43 -10.33 -9.19
C ALA A 214 12.40 -9.56 -7.87
N PHE A 215 11.28 -9.67 -7.16
CA PHE A 215 11.06 -9.18 -5.81
C PHE A 215 10.99 -10.39 -4.89
N CYS A 216 11.99 -10.58 -4.05
CA CYS A 216 12.12 -11.77 -3.23
C CYS A 216 12.09 -11.39 -1.74
N TYR A 217 11.16 -12.00 -1.00
CA TYR A 217 11.04 -11.89 0.44
C TYR A 217 11.41 -13.18 1.14
N MET A 218 11.96 -13.06 2.36
CA MET A 218 12.16 -14.16 3.31
C MET A 218 11.73 -13.69 4.69
N PHE A 219 10.89 -14.48 5.35
CA PHE A 219 10.62 -14.34 6.78
C PHE A 219 11.23 -15.53 7.54
N VAL A 220 11.98 -15.23 8.60
CA VAL A 220 12.45 -16.21 9.57
C VAL A 220 11.62 -16.04 10.83
N GLY A 221 10.76 -17.00 11.10
CA GLY A 221 9.89 -17.01 12.26
C GLY A 221 10.69 -17.26 13.55
N ASN A 222 10.38 -16.50 14.58
CA ASN A 222 11.01 -16.60 15.88
C ASN A 222 9.95 -16.75 16.98
N PRO A 223 9.77 -17.96 17.54
CA PRO A 223 8.72 -18.24 18.52
C PRO A 223 8.91 -17.49 19.85
N THR A 224 10.09 -16.93 20.10
CA THR A 224 10.35 -16.13 21.31
C THR A 224 10.12 -14.63 21.11
N ALA A 225 9.93 -14.18 19.88
CA ALA A 225 9.64 -12.80 19.54
C ALA A 225 8.12 -12.55 19.43
N HIS A 226 7.72 -11.30 19.56
CA HIS A 226 6.32 -10.87 19.49
C HIS A 226 6.09 -10.00 18.25
N ASN A 227 5.02 -10.30 17.51
CA ASN A 227 4.49 -9.42 16.49
C ASN A 227 3.36 -8.58 17.12
N PRO A 228 3.46 -7.24 17.17
CA PRO A 228 2.46 -6.40 17.83
C PRO A 228 1.07 -6.42 17.18
N TYR A 229 0.94 -7.05 16.00
CA TYR A 229 -0.31 -7.17 15.25
C TYR A 229 -0.89 -8.60 15.26
N ALA A 230 -0.18 -9.58 15.85
CA ALA A 230 -0.61 -10.98 15.94
C ALA A 230 -1.42 -11.25 17.22
#